data_7fbfcccfad74d55a46c234d0954e6b67
#
_entry.id   7fbfcccfad74d55a46c234d0954e6b67
#
_cell.length_a   1.000
_cell.length_b   1.000
_cell.length_c   1.000
_cell.angle_alpha   90.00
_cell.angle_beta   90.00
_cell.angle_gamma   90.00
#
_symmetry.space_group_name_H-M   'P 1'
#
loop_
_entity.id
_entity.type
_entity.pdbx_description
1 polymer ?
#
loop_
_entity_poly.entity_id
_entity_poly.type
_entity_poly.pdbx_seq_one_letter_code
_entity_poly.pdbx_strand_id
1 'polypeptide(L)'
;MLSRDQIVQAFTRLGEILWRQKKRGEIAVFRGTAIVLEHDFRNTTKDVDAKITGEHGAVIEAQRQVAAELGLPAYWLNEQATAYLSSKADFALFGAYPDELHPGLLVHVATPEYLLAMKAQSQRIDDIRDAVLLARSTGLTTAEQITNL
;
A
#
# COMPACT_ATOMS: atom_id res chain seq x y z
N MET A 1 -6.15 9.84 -10.19
CA MET A 1 -6.35 8.47 -9.63
C MET A 1 -5.29 7.54 -10.20
N LEU A 2 -4.76 6.67 -9.37
CA LEU A 2 -3.72 5.72 -9.75
C LEU A 2 -4.33 4.34 -9.94
N SER A 3 -4.11 3.73 -11.12
CA SER A 3 -4.46 2.35 -11.38
C SER A 3 -3.41 1.40 -10.81
N ARG A 4 -3.74 0.11 -10.74
CA ARG A 4 -2.78 -0.92 -10.34
C ARG A 4 -1.51 -0.87 -11.21
N ASP A 5 -1.66 -0.75 -12.52
CA ASP A 5 -0.52 -0.72 -13.45
C ASP A 5 0.37 0.50 -13.22
N GLN A 6 -0.23 1.67 -12.97
CA GLN A 6 0.53 2.88 -12.66
C GLN A 6 1.30 2.75 -11.35
N ILE A 7 0.70 2.13 -10.33
CA ILE A 7 1.35 1.90 -9.05
C ILE A 7 2.52 0.92 -9.20
N VAL A 8 2.31 -0.18 -9.92
CA VAL A 8 3.38 -1.16 -10.19
C VAL A 8 4.51 -0.54 -10.99
N GLN A 9 4.19 0.28 -12.00
CA GLN A 9 5.20 1.02 -12.77
C GLN A 9 6.01 1.95 -11.86
N ALA A 10 5.35 2.67 -10.97
CA ALA A 10 6.00 3.58 -10.03
C ALA A 10 6.91 2.81 -9.06
N PHE A 11 6.46 1.69 -8.52
CA PHE A 11 7.27 0.84 -7.65
C PHE A 11 8.49 0.28 -8.40
N THR A 12 8.30 -0.14 -9.64
CA THR A 12 9.40 -0.65 -10.48
C THR A 12 10.48 0.41 -10.63
N ARG A 13 10.08 1.62 -11.01
CA ARG A 13 11.05 2.72 -11.18
C ARG A 13 11.71 3.12 -9.87
N LEU A 14 10.95 3.17 -8.79
CA LEU A 14 11.47 3.46 -7.45
C LEU A 14 12.53 2.42 -7.05
N GLY A 15 12.22 1.16 -7.27
CA GLY A 15 13.16 0.06 -6.99
C GLY A 15 14.42 0.14 -7.83
N GLU A 16 14.31 0.51 -9.11
CA GLU A 16 15.48 0.70 -9.99
C GLU A 16 16.41 1.79 -9.46
N ILE A 17 15.85 2.93 -9.05
CA ILE A 17 16.63 4.04 -8.52
C ILE A 17 17.38 3.61 -7.26
N LEU A 18 16.69 2.95 -6.33
CA LEU A 18 17.29 2.50 -5.07
C LEU A 18 18.35 1.43 -5.32
N TRP A 19 18.11 0.51 -6.23
CA TRP A 19 19.08 -0.53 -6.57
C TRP A 19 20.38 0.06 -7.10
N ARG A 20 20.29 1.06 -7.98
CA ARG A 20 21.47 1.78 -8.50
C ARG A 20 22.26 2.47 -7.38
N GLN A 21 21.60 2.91 -6.33
CA GLN A 21 22.23 3.53 -5.18
C GLN A 21 22.77 2.48 -4.18
N LYS A 22 22.64 1.20 -4.49
CA LYS A 22 23.02 0.07 -3.61
C LYS A 22 22.26 0.12 -2.29
N LYS A 23 20.99 0.51 -2.37
CA LYS A 23 20.07 0.60 -1.22
C LYS A 23 18.86 -0.29 -1.46
N ARG A 24 18.27 -0.76 -0.36
CA ARG A 24 17.03 -1.52 -0.40
C ARG A 24 16.01 -0.87 0.51
N GLY A 25 15.07 -0.16 -0.10
CA GLY A 25 13.95 0.42 0.62
C GLY A 25 12.91 -0.62 0.97
N GLU A 26 12.15 -0.35 2.02
CA GLU A 26 11.00 -1.17 2.39
C GLU A 26 9.83 -0.28 2.71
N ILE A 27 8.66 -0.65 2.21
CA ILE A 27 7.41 0.04 2.51
C ILE A 27 6.33 -0.97 2.87
N ALA A 28 5.42 -0.55 3.73
CA ALA A 28 4.24 -1.32 4.10
C ALA A 28 3.00 -0.53 3.69
N VAL A 29 2.29 -1.03 2.70
CA VAL A 29 1.16 -0.36 2.04
C VAL A 29 -0.14 -0.77 2.70
N PHE A 30 -1.04 0.19 2.90
CA PHE A 30 -2.33 -0.05 3.51
C PHE A 30 -3.43 0.81 2.88
N ARG A 31 -4.69 0.66 3.33
CA ARG A 31 -5.85 1.38 2.81
C ARG A 31 -6.12 1.06 1.33
N GLY A 32 -6.52 2.06 0.55
CA GLY A 32 -6.98 1.87 -0.82
C GLY A 32 -5.98 1.22 -1.75
N THR A 33 -4.69 1.56 -1.63
CA THR A 33 -3.65 0.96 -2.47
C THR A 33 -3.51 -0.54 -2.25
N ALA A 34 -3.56 -0.99 -0.99
CA ALA A 34 -3.50 -2.43 -0.69
C ALA A 34 -4.68 -3.16 -1.34
N ILE A 35 -5.85 -2.56 -1.35
CA ILE A 35 -7.04 -3.12 -2.01
C ILE A 35 -6.85 -3.17 -3.52
N VAL A 36 -6.32 -2.11 -4.13
CA VAL A 36 -6.06 -2.06 -5.58
C VAL A 36 -5.05 -3.14 -5.99
N LEU A 37 -4.01 -3.37 -5.19
CA LEU A 37 -2.95 -4.35 -5.51
C LEU A 37 -3.43 -5.79 -5.36
N GLU A 38 -4.20 -6.08 -4.32
CA GLU A 38 -4.54 -7.46 -3.93
C GLU A 38 -5.93 -7.91 -4.41
N HIS A 39 -6.84 -6.97 -4.73
CA HIS A 39 -8.23 -7.28 -4.99
C HIS A 39 -8.74 -6.56 -6.23
N ASP A 40 -9.59 -7.25 -7.02
CA ASP A 40 -10.12 -6.72 -8.28
C ASP A 40 -11.33 -5.80 -8.11
N PHE A 41 -11.89 -5.68 -6.92
CA PHE A 41 -13.11 -4.91 -6.71
C PHE A 41 -12.88 -3.40 -6.52
N ARG A 42 -11.63 -2.96 -6.54
CA ARG A 42 -11.28 -1.54 -6.56
C ARG A 42 -10.16 -1.33 -7.57
N ASN A 43 -10.41 -0.50 -8.58
CA ASN A 43 -9.51 -0.34 -9.72
C ASN A 43 -8.49 0.78 -9.56
N THR A 44 -8.77 1.78 -8.71
CA THR A 44 -7.94 2.97 -8.56
C THR A 44 -7.88 3.44 -7.12
N THR A 45 -6.83 4.20 -6.81
CA THR A 45 -6.69 4.92 -5.55
C THR A 45 -6.13 6.29 -5.82
N LYS A 46 -6.34 7.24 -4.91
CA LYS A 46 -5.86 8.62 -5.05
C LYS A 46 -4.34 8.69 -4.89
N ASP A 47 -3.80 8.00 -3.92
CA ASP A 47 -2.38 7.98 -3.58
C ASP A 47 -2.02 6.66 -2.92
N VAL A 48 -0.74 6.48 -2.62
CA VAL A 48 -0.22 5.29 -1.93
C VAL A 48 0.04 5.64 -0.48
N ASP A 49 -0.84 5.16 0.41
CA ASP A 49 -0.65 5.25 1.85
C ASP A 49 0.30 4.14 2.30
N ALA A 50 1.45 4.52 2.83
CA ALA A 50 2.46 3.55 3.23
C ALA A 50 3.22 4.02 4.46
N LYS A 51 3.76 3.04 5.20
CA LYS A 51 4.79 3.28 6.20
C LYS A 51 6.12 2.88 5.57
N ILE A 52 7.11 3.77 5.60
CA ILE A 52 8.44 3.49 5.08
C ILE A 52 9.26 2.88 6.22
N THR A 53 9.60 1.61 6.09
CA THR A 53 10.24 0.84 7.16
C THR A 53 11.74 0.63 6.96
N GLY A 54 12.27 0.93 5.76
CA GLY A 54 13.70 0.82 5.48
C GLY A 54 14.16 1.88 4.49
N GLU A 55 15.34 2.46 4.73
CA GLU A 55 15.95 3.50 3.89
C GLU A 55 15.03 4.71 3.67
N HIS A 56 14.46 5.23 4.75
CA HIS A 56 13.45 6.27 4.72
C HIS A 56 13.84 7.47 3.86
N GLY A 57 15.00 8.06 4.11
CA GLY A 57 15.45 9.24 3.36
C GLY A 57 15.63 8.95 1.87
N ALA A 58 16.22 7.80 1.54
CA ALA A 58 16.44 7.40 0.14
C ALA A 58 15.12 7.15 -0.59
N VAL A 59 14.14 6.54 0.08
CA VAL A 59 12.82 6.31 -0.49
C VAL A 59 12.10 7.63 -0.75
N ILE A 60 12.13 8.57 0.19
CA ILE A 60 11.51 9.90 0.03
C ILE A 60 12.13 10.65 -1.16
N GLU A 61 13.46 10.65 -1.27
CA GLU A 61 14.14 11.29 -2.41
C GLU A 61 13.78 10.63 -3.73
N ALA A 62 13.86 9.29 -3.78
CA ALA A 62 13.59 8.55 -5.01
C ALA A 62 12.12 8.66 -5.44
N GLN A 63 11.16 8.70 -4.51
CA GLN A 63 9.76 8.85 -4.88
C GLN A 63 9.46 10.22 -5.51
N ARG A 64 10.18 11.27 -5.12
CA ARG A 64 10.06 12.58 -5.75
C ARG A 64 10.54 12.54 -7.20
N GLN A 65 11.63 11.84 -7.45
CA GLN A 65 12.15 11.64 -8.81
C GLN A 65 11.15 10.87 -9.65
N VAL A 66 10.56 9.80 -9.12
CA VAL A 66 9.53 9.02 -9.80
C VAL A 66 8.32 9.88 -10.14
N ALA A 67 7.88 10.72 -9.20
CA ALA A 67 6.76 11.64 -9.44
C ALA A 67 7.03 12.56 -10.63
N ALA A 68 8.23 13.14 -10.70
CA ALA A 68 8.62 14.01 -11.79
C ALA A 68 8.70 13.26 -13.13
N GLU A 69 9.27 12.07 -13.14
CA GLU A 69 9.44 11.27 -14.37
C GLU A 69 8.11 10.74 -14.93
N LEU A 70 7.19 10.32 -14.05
CA LEU A 70 5.94 9.67 -14.47
C LEU A 70 4.72 10.62 -14.43
N GLY A 71 4.94 11.89 -14.09
CA GLY A 71 3.84 12.85 -14.02
C GLY A 71 2.85 12.57 -12.88
N LEU A 72 3.33 12.04 -11.77
CA LEU A 72 2.51 11.75 -10.58
C LEU A 72 2.53 12.94 -9.61
N PRO A 73 1.54 13.05 -8.71
CA PRO A 73 1.61 14.05 -7.64
C PRO A 73 2.89 13.88 -6.81
N ALA A 74 3.44 15.00 -6.31
CA ALA A 74 4.69 14.97 -5.54
C ALA A 74 4.58 14.10 -4.27
N TYR A 75 3.37 13.86 -3.79
CA TYR A 75 3.08 13.05 -2.61
C TYR A 75 2.34 11.75 -2.95
N TRP A 76 2.54 11.23 -4.18
CA TRP A 76 1.89 9.98 -4.58
C TRP A 76 2.16 8.84 -3.61
N LEU A 77 3.34 8.81 -3.02
CA LEU A 77 3.71 7.91 -1.91
C LEU A 77 3.89 8.77 -0.67
N ASN A 78 3.11 8.53 0.37
CA ASN A 78 3.17 9.34 1.58
C ASN A 78 2.83 8.54 2.84
N GLU A 79 3.26 9.09 3.97
CA GLU A 79 3.06 8.49 5.28
C GLU A 79 1.99 9.20 6.12
N GLN A 80 1.16 10.04 5.51
CA GLN A 80 0.20 10.88 6.24
C GLN A 80 -0.79 10.07 7.07
N ALA A 81 -1.11 8.86 6.63
CA ALA A 81 -2.08 8.00 7.31
C ALA A 81 -1.46 7.02 8.31
N THR A 82 -0.13 7.07 8.55
CA THR A 82 0.54 6.13 9.47
C THR A 82 0.04 6.27 10.92
N ALA A 83 -0.44 7.45 11.32
CA ALA A 83 -1.01 7.65 12.64
C ALA A 83 -2.24 6.78 12.93
N TYR A 84 -2.90 6.29 11.88
CA TYR A 84 -4.07 5.41 12.01
C TYR A 84 -3.70 3.93 12.12
N LEU A 85 -2.42 3.58 11.98
CA LEU A 85 -1.98 2.19 12.14
C LEU A 85 -1.99 1.81 13.62
N SER A 86 -2.59 0.67 13.92
CA SER A 86 -2.65 0.15 15.29
C SER A 86 -1.48 -0.79 15.57
N SER A 87 -1.32 -1.17 16.85
CA SER A 87 -0.36 -2.20 17.25
C SER A 87 -0.69 -3.58 16.67
N LYS A 88 -1.92 -3.76 16.18
CA LYS A 88 -2.37 -4.99 15.53
C LYS A 88 -2.13 -4.99 14.03
N ALA A 89 -1.46 -3.97 13.50
CA ALA A 89 -1.14 -3.89 12.08
C ALA A 89 -0.40 -5.14 11.62
N ASP A 90 -0.88 -5.75 10.54
CA ASP A 90 -0.35 -6.99 10.00
C ASP A 90 -0.15 -6.84 8.50
N PHE A 91 1.07 -7.16 8.05
CA PHE A 91 1.48 -6.99 6.67
C PHE A 91 2.15 -8.26 6.16
N ALA A 92 1.97 -8.52 4.87
CA ALA A 92 2.61 -9.64 4.20
C ALA A 92 3.39 -9.13 2.98
N LEU A 93 4.48 -9.79 2.64
CA LEU A 93 5.28 -9.43 1.47
C LEU A 93 4.44 -9.58 0.20
N PHE A 94 4.35 -8.51 -0.57
CA PHE A 94 3.65 -8.49 -1.86
C PHE A 94 4.61 -8.71 -3.02
N GLY A 95 5.77 -8.04 -3.03
CA GLY A 95 6.73 -8.17 -4.11
C GLY A 95 8.01 -7.37 -3.89
N ALA A 96 8.99 -7.65 -4.75
CA ALA A 96 10.25 -6.94 -4.83
C ALA A 96 10.37 -6.26 -6.20
N TYR A 97 10.86 -5.03 -6.22
CA TYR A 97 10.93 -4.19 -7.42
C TYR A 97 12.35 -3.66 -7.64
N PRO A 98 12.83 -3.62 -8.89
CA PRO A 98 12.12 -3.96 -10.13
C PRO A 98 11.83 -5.45 -10.30
N ASP A 99 12.59 -6.32 -9.65
CA ASP A 99 12.38 -7.77 -9.66
C ASP A 99 13.07 -8.42 -8.47
N GLU A 100 12.92 -9.73 -8.32
CA GLU A 100 13.49 -10.47 -7.18
C GLU A 100 15.02 -10.57 -7.20
N LEU A 101 15.63 -10.45 -8.37
CA LEU A 101 17.08 -10.48 -8.52
C LEU A 101 17.72 -9.11 -8.22
N HIS A 102 16.92 -8.05 -8.29
CA HIS A 102 17.36 -6.68 -8.07
C HIS A 102 16.41 -5.99 -7.08
N PRO A 103 16.36 -6.45 -5.81
CA PRO A 103 15.36 -5.98 -4.86
C PRO A 103 15.69 -4.60 -4.27
N GLY A 104 15.55 -3.56 -5.08
CA GLY A 104 15.74 -2.18 -4.63
C GLY A 104 14.60 -1.69 -3.73
N LEU A 105 13.38 -2.23 -3.91
CA LEU A 105 12.22 -1.90 -3.08
C LEU A 105 11.47 -3.16 -2.73
N LEU A 106 11.28 -3.41 -1.43
CA LEU A 106 10.39 -4.45 -0.93
C LEU A 106 9.06 -3.83 -0.54
N VAL A 107 7.98 -4.36 -1.08
CA VAL A 107 6.61 -3.88 -0.80
C VAL A 107 5.85 -4.94 -0.02
N HIS A 108 5.42 -4.56 1.18
CA HIS A 108 4.51 -5.34 2.01
C HIS A 108 3.13 -4.72 1.92
N VAL A 109 2.08 -5.52 2.03
CA VAL A 109 0.69 -5.03 2.02
C VAL A 109 -0.04 -5.49 3.27
N ALA A 110 -0.93 -4.63 3.76
CA ALA A 110 -1.79 -4.97 4.87
C ALA A 110 -2.62 -6.21 4.52
N THR A 111 -2.73 -7.15 5.47
CA THR A 111 -3.54 -8.35 5.25
C THR A 111 -5.01 -7.99 5.08
N PRO A 112 -5.82 -8.84 4.39
CA PRO A 112 -7.25 -8.58 4.22
C PRO A 112 -7.97 -8.38 5.55
N GLU A 113 -7.61 -9.13 6.57
CA GLU A 113 -8.18 -9.02 7.91
C GLU A 113 -7.91 -7.66 8.54
N TYR A 114 -6.67 -7.16 8.42
CA TYR A 114 -6.31 -5.86 8.95
C TYR A 114 -6.98 -4.73 8.17
N LEU A 115 -7.04 -4.83 6.84
CA LEU A 115 -7.74 -3.86 5.99
C LEU A 115 -9.21 -3.77 6.38
N LEU A 116 -9.84 -4.91 6.60
CA LEU A 116 -11.24 -4.97 7.00
C LEU A 116 -11.47 -4.24 8.34
N ALA A 117 -10.61 -4.47 9.32
CA ALA A 117 -10.68 -3.81 10.62
C ALA A 117 -10.56 -2.29 10.48
N MET A 118 -9.61 -1.80 9.66
CA MET A 118 -9.44 -0.38 9.41
C MET A 118 -10.68 0.25 8.76
N LYS A 119 -11.25 -0.41 7.75
CA LYS A 119 -12.44 0.08 7.04
C LYS A 119 -13.65 0.14 7.94
N ALA A 120 -13.85 -0.88 8.78
CA ALA A 120 -14.96 -0.93 9.72
C ALA A 120 -14.90 0.20 10.76
N GLN A 121 -13.69 0.63 11.15
CA GLN A 121 -13.49 1.69 12.14
C GLN A 121 -13.66 3.10 11.56
N SER A 122 -13.43 3.30 10.27
CA SER A 122 -13.44 4.63 9.66
C SER A 122 -14.84 5.21 9.49
N GLN A 123 -15.88 4.37 9.36
CA GLN A 123 -17.28 4.75 9.22
C GLN A 123 -17.60 5.63 7.99
N ARG A 124 -16.68 5.76 7.05
CA ARG A 124 -16.95 6.45 5.78
C ARG A 124 -17.67 5.51 4.83
N ILE A 125 -18.57 6.03 3.98
CA ILE A 125 -19.39 5.23 3.07
C ILE A 125 -18.54 4.32 2.18
N ASP A 126 -17.49 4.87 1.57
CA ASP A 126 -16.59 4.08 0.71
C ASP A 126 -15.84 3.02 1.50
N ASP A 127 -15.42 3.34 2.72
CA ASP A 127 -14.77 2.38 3.60
C ASP A 127 -15.71 1.27 4.06
N ILE A 128 -16.97 1.59 4.28
CA ILE A 128 -17.99 0.58 4.62
C ILE A 128 -18.18 -0.36 3.43
N ARG A 129 -18.26 0.17 2.21
CA ARG A 129 -18.37 -0.64 1.00
C ARG A 129 -17.18 -1.58 0.86
N ASP A 130 -15.95 -1.07 1.02
CA ASP A 130 -14.73 -1.87 0.98
C ASP A 130 -14.74 -2.95 2.06
N ALA A 131 -15.24 -2.64 3.27
CA ALA A 131 -15.36 -3.60 4.36
C ALA A 131 -16.30 -4.76 4.00
N VAL A 132 -17.44 -4.47 3.36
CA VAL A 132 -18.38 -5.50 2.92
C VAL A 132 -17.72 -6.42 1.88
N LEU A 133 -17.01 -5.86 0.92
CA LEU A 133 -16.33 -6.63 -0.13
C LEU A 133 -15.19 -7.48 0.46
N LEU A 134 -14.42 -6.92 1.40
CA LEU A 134 -13.37 -7.65 2.09
C LEU A 134 -13.94 -8.77 2.96
N ALA A 135 -15.07 -8.53 3.63
CA ALA A 135 -15.74 -9.54 4.44
C ALA A 135 -16.16 -10.74 3.59
N ARG A 136 -16.71 -10.49 2.40
CA ARG A 136 -17.05 -11.56 1.45
C ARG A 136 -15.82 -12.33 0.98
N SER A 137 -14.73 -11.62 0.72
CA SER A 137 -13.47 -12.20 0.26
C SER A 137 -12.82 -13.10 1.32
N THR A 138 -12.94 -12.72 2.60
CA THR A 138 -12.29 -13.44 3.71
C THR A 138 -13.22 -14.41 4.43
N GLY A 139 -14.51 -14.44 4.09
CA GLY A 139 -15.52 -15.25 4.77
C GLY A 139 -15.99 -14.67 6.10
N LEU A 140 -15.62 -13.44 6.44
CA LEU A 140 -16.08 -12.75 7.64
C LEU A 140 -17.41 -12.06 7.37
N THR A 141 -18.49 -12.59 7.93
CA THR A 141 -19.86 -12.14 7.61
C THR A 141 -20.63 -11.54 8.77
N THR A 142 -20.12 -11.59 9.99
CA THR A 142 -20.80 -11.03 11.17
C THR A 142 -20.08 -9.78 11.65
N ALA A 143 -20.85 -8.86 12.25
CA ALA A 143 -20.29 -7.64 12.84
C ALA A 143 -19.28 -7.96 13.95
N GLU A 144 -19.52 -9.02 14.71
CA GLU A 144 -18.62 -9.47 15.77
C GLU A 144 -17.27 -9.91 15.20
N GLN A 145 -17.26 -10.70 14.11
CA GLN A 145 -16.03 -11.14 13.46
C GLN A 145 -15.22 -9.94 12.95
N ILE A 146 -15.88 -8.96 12.37
CA ILE A 146 -15.23 -7.76 11.85
C ILE A 146 -14.67 -6.91 12.99
N THR A 147 -15.41 -6.75 14.08
CA THR A 147 -15.02 -5.91 15.21
C THR A 147 -13.81 -6.47 15.97
N ASN A 148 -13.66 -7.80 16.00
CA ASN A 148 -12.59 -8.47 16.73
C ASN A 148 -11.27 -8.61 15.94
N LEU A 149 -11.20 -8.08 14.75
CA LEU A 149 -9.95 -8.08 13.94
C LEU A 149 -8.91 -7.09 14.45
#